data_5a300b67ea8b9d726df45aba90270d2b
#
_entry.id   5a300b67ea8b9d726df45aba90270d2b
#
_cell.length_a   1.000
_cell.length_b   1.000
_cell.length_c   1.000
_cell.angle_alpha   90.00
_cell.angle_beta   90.00
_cell.angle_gamma   90.00
#
_symmetry.space_group_name_H-M   'P 1'
#
loop_
_entity.id
_entity.type
_entity.pdbx_description
1 polymer ?
#
loop_
_entity_poly.entity_id
_entity_poly.type
_entity_poly.pdbx_seq_one_letter_code
_entity_poly.pdbx_strand_id
1 'polypeptide(L)'
;DIEHMARLTREAMDAGAFGFSSSRTPVHIALDGRPVPGTYAADDELIALARAVKSSGRGLVEIVLAGVAGEDSDGLDREMAMLRRVAEHSGAAVMFLLVQQLGDSTQWRRQLAACDDAAQAGLTLIPQVAGRPISILFCFEGEHPWKFMPSYQEIADLPFDARYARLRDPAFRARLLAEQDPNDQGFSLLYKNPALWDFTYPAGSHICEVEVDPE
;
A
#
# COMPACT_ATOMS: atom_id res chain seq x y z
N ASP A 1 26.32 3.91 -4.51
CA ASP A 1 25.13 3.09 -4.84
C ASP A 1 24.06 3.90 -5.59
N ILE A 2 23.70 5.13 -5.19
CA ILE A 2 22.68 5.97 -5.87
C ILE A 2 23.08 6.25 -7.32
N GLU A 3 24.32 6.61 -7.60
CA GLU A 3 24.80 6.85 -8.98
C GLU A 3 24.67 5.60 -9.85
N HIS A 4 24.96 4.43 -9.28
CA HIS A 4 24.81 3.17 -10.00
C HIS A 4 23.34 2.87 -10.33
N MET A 5 22.42 3.05 -9.39
CA MET A 5 20.98 2.91 -9.61
C MET A 5 20.47 3.90 -10.66
N ALA A 6 20.90 5.17 -10.59
CA ALA A 6 20.52 6.20 -11.56
C ALA A 6 21.02 5.84 -12.97
N ARG A 7 22.24 5.27 -13.10
CA ARG A 7 22.77 4.78 -14.38
C ARG A 7 21.92 3.63 -14.94
N LEU A 8 21.60 2.62 -14.11
CA LEU A 8 20.74 1.51 -14.52
C LEU A 8 19.34 1.99 -14.94
N THR A 9 18.78 2.95 -14.21
CA THR A 9 17.50 3.57 -14.56
C THR A 9 17.59 4.24 -15.95
N ARG A 10 18.65 4.97 -16.22
CA ARG A 10 18.86 5.59 -17.55
C ARG A 10 18.98 4.54 -18.64
N GLU A 11 19.77 3.49 -18.44
CA GLU A 11 19.92 2.39 -19.38
C GLU A 11 18.58 1.71 -19.68
N ALA A 12 17.75 1.50 -18.65
CA ALA A 12 16.39 0.97 -18.83
C ALA A 12 15.50 1.92 -19.64
N MET A 13 15.56 3.23 -19.37
CA MET A 13 14.81 4.23 -20.13
C MET A 13 15.25 4.27 -21.61
N ASP A 14 16.55 4.18 -21.88
CA ASP A 14 17.11 4.13 -23.23
C ASP A 14 16.69 2.85 -23.97
N ALA A 15 16.56 1.73 -23.25
CA ALA A 15 16.07 0.46 -23.76
C ALA A 15 14.54 0.43 -23.97
N GLY A 16 13.80 1.47 -23.57
CA GLY A 16 12.37 1.58 -23.87
C GLY A 16 11.43 1.53 -22.66
N ALA A 17 11.94 1.57 -21.43
CA ALA A 17 11.10 1.64 -20.25
C ALA A 17 10.18 2.89 -20.26
N PHE A 18 8.99 2.77 -19.67
CA PHE A 18 8.01 3.85 -19.57
C PHE A 18 8.30 4.83 -18.42
N GLY A 19 9.05 4.40 -17.42
CA GLY A 19 9.35 5.19 -16.25
C GLY A 19 10.01 4.37 -15.16
N PHE A 20 10.02 4.92 -13.96
CA PHE A 20 10.49 4.27 -12.73
C PHE A 20 9.37 4.24 -11.70
N SER A 21 9.18 3.10 -11.05
CA SER A 21 8.19 2.94 -9.99
C SER A 21 8.87 2.55 -8.68
N SER A 22 8.38 3.11 -7.57
CA SER A 22 8.84 2.79 -6.22
C SER A 22 7.66 2.71 -5.24
N SER A 23 7.89 2.04 -4.13
CA SER A 23 6.92 1.91 -3.05
C SER A 23 7.53 2.30 -1.72
N ARG A 24 6.83 3.17 -0.99
CA ARG A 24 7.21 3.64 0.34
C ARG A 24 6.32 3.09 1.44
N THR A 25 5.20 2.45 1.07
CA THR A 25 4.34 1.84 2.07
C THR A 25 4.95 0.57 2.66
N PRO A 26 5.02 0.44 4.00
CA PRO A 26 5.55 -0.74 4.66
C PRO A 26 4.66 -1.99 4.49
N VAL A 27 3.44 -1.84 3.96
CA VAL A 27 2.57 -2.99 3.66
C VAL A 27 3.01 -3.77 2.42
N HIS A 28 3.86 -3.18 1.58
CA HIS A 28 4.50 -3.92 0.49
C HIS A 28 5.74 -4.64 1.01
N ILE A 29 5.61 -5.94 1.16
CA ILE A 29 6.65 -6.82 1.67
C ILE A 29 7.06 -7.86 0.63
N ALA A 30 8.33 -8.23 0.64
CA ALA A 30 8.84 -9.34 -0.15
C ALA A 30 8.38 -10.69 0.42
N LEU A 31 8.49 -11.76 -0.37
CA LEU A 31 8.07 -13.12 0.05
C LEU A 31 8.77 -13.61 1.33
N ASP A 32 9.95 -13.11 1.63
CA ASP A 32 10.71 -13.42 2.83
C ASP A 32 10.40 -12.50 4.04
N GLY A 33 9.35 -11.66 3.91
CA GLY A 33 8.88 -10.75 4.96
C GLY A 33 9.68 -9.44 5.10
N ARG A 34 10.72 -9.21 4.28
CA ARG A 34 11.46 -7.95 4.29
C ARG A 34 10.70 -6.85 3.56
N PRO A 35 10.86 -5.57 3.96
CA PRO A 35 10.36 -4.45 3.16
C PRO A 35 10.91 -4.51 1.73
N VAL A 36 10.11 -4.13 0.75
CA VAL A 36 10.58 -4.03 -0.64
C VAL A 36 11.61 -2.92 -0.79
N PRO A 37 12.55 -3.01 -1.75
CA PRO A 37 13.46 -1.92 -2.06
C PRO A 37 12.69 -0.61 -2.33
N GLY A 38 13.17 0.49 -1.77
CA GLY A 38 12.51 1.80 -1.90
C GLY A 38 11.62 2.20 -0.73
N THR A 39 11.18 1.26 0.13
CA THR A 39 10.32 1.56 1.29
C THR A 39 10.87 2.69 2.16
N TYR A 40 12.17 2.72 2.35
CA TYR A 40 12.87 3.73 3.16
C TYR A 40 13.82 4.60 2.34
N ALA A 41 13.60 4.71 1.02
CA ALA A 41 14.42 5.54 0.16
C ALA A 41 14.42 6.99 0.63
N ALA A 42 15.59 7.60 0.70
CA ALA A 42 15.73 9.01 1.02
C ALA A 42 15.41 9.89 -0.20
N ASP A 43 15.14 11.16 0.03
CA ASP A 43 14.79 12.11 -1.03
C ASP A 43 15.85 12.20 -2.13
N ASP A 44 17.14 12.18 -1.75
CA ASP A 44 18.27 12.28 -2.69
C ASP A 44 18.33 11.07 -3.65
N GLU A 45 18.02 9.87 -3.15
CA GLU A 45 17.90 8.68 -3.98
C GLU A 45 16.77 8.83 -5.00
N LEU A 46 15.57 9.16 -4.53
CA LEU A 46 14.40 9.35 -5.41
C LEU A 46 14.62 10.46 -6.44
N ILE A 47 15.25 11.56 -6.05
CA ILE A 47 15.60 12.68 -6.94
C ILE A 47 16.61 12.22 -8.01
N ALA A 48 17.62 11.43 -7.64
CA ALA A 48 18.62 10.95 -8.59
C ALA A 48 17.98 10.02 -9.64
N LEU A 49 17.11 9.10 -9.22
CA LEU A 49 16.38 8.21 -10.11
C LEU A 49 15.40 8.98 -11.01
N ALA A 50 14.67 9.95 -10.44
CA ALA A 50 13.77 10.81 -11.21
C ALA A 50 14.51 11.66 -12.26
N ARG A 51 15.70 12.17 -11.95
CA ARG A 51 16.59 12.84 -12.93
C ARG A 51 17.01 11.91 -14.05
N ALA A 52 17.31 10.66 -13.73
CA ALA A 52 17.66 9.65 -14.75
C ALA A 52 16.47 9.41 -15.70
N VAL A 53 15.25 9.30 -15.18
CA VAL A 53 14.02 9.22 -16.01
C VAL A 53 13.88 10.48 -16.87
N LYS A 54 13.94 11.66 -16.27
CA LYS A 54 13.77 12.94 -16.97
C LYS A 54 14.77 13.13 -18.11
N SER A 55 16.02 12.70 -17.90
CA SER A 55 17.09 12.88 -18.89
C SER A 55 16.87 12.10 -20.20
N SER A 56 15.99 11.09 -20.21
CA SER A 56 15.59 10.39 -21.43
C SER A 56 14.61 11.20 -22.32
N GLY A 57 14.14 12.36 -21.84
CA GLY A 57 13.16 13.20 -22.52
C GLY A 57 11.72 12.69 -22.49
N ARG A 58 11.48 11.56 -21.83
CA ARG A 58 10.17 10.89 -21.73
C ARG A 58 10.05 10.18 -20.39
N GLY A 59 8.87 9.63 -20.12
CA GLY A 59 8.60 8.83 -18.94
C GLY A 59 8.15 9.64 -17.73
N LEU A 60 7.77 8.91 -16.69
CA LEU A 60 7.32 9.45 -15.42
C LEU A 60 7.86 8.61 -14.26
N VAL A 61 7.77 9.16 -13.07
CA VAL A 61 8.06 8.46 -11.82
C VAL A 61 6.74 8.17 -11.11
N GLU A 62 6.52 6.93 -10.70
CA GLU A 62 5.36 6.52 -9.92
C GLU A 62 5.80 6.14 -8.51
N ILE A 63 5.09 6.65 -7.49
CA ILE A 63 5.42 6.37 -6.10
C ILE A 63 4.14 6.02 -5.34
N VAL A 64 4.12 4.83 -4.72
CA VAL A 64 3.13 4.49 -3.71
C VAL A 64 3.59 5.06 -2.38
N LEU A 65 2.80 5.98 -1.81
CA LEU A 65 3.17 6.72 -0.61
C LEU A 65 3.10 5.86 0.65
N ALA A 66 3.92 6.16 1.65
CA ALA A 66 3.67 5.71 3.01
C ALA A 66 2.35 6.32 3.52
N GLY A 67 1.61 5.56 4.33
CA GLY A 67 0.30 5.99 4.83
C GLY A 67 -0.88 5.76 3.87
N VAL A 68 -0.63 5.32 2.62
CA VAL A 68 -1.68 5.12 1.62
C VAL A 68 -2.70 4.06 2.04
N ALA A 69 -2.29 3.08 2.82
CA ALA A 69 -3.16 2.04 3.37
C ALA A 69 -3.74 2.39 4.76
N GLY A 70 -3.50 3.60 5.27
CA GLY A 70 -3.95 4.06 6.58
C GLY A 70 -2.95 3.81 7.72
N GLU A 71 -1.78 3.27 7.42
CA GLU A 71 -0.74 2.94 8.40
C GLU A 71 -0.05 4.17 9.02
N ASP A 72 -0.08 5.31 8.34
CA ASP A 72 0.44 6.60 8.83
C ASP A 72 -0.35 7.74 8.17
N SER A 73 -1.56 7.99 8.63
CA SER A 73 -2.42 9.03 8.05
C SER A 73 -1.84 10.45 8.17
N ASP A 74 -1.10 10.73 9.25
CA ASP A 74 -0.43 12.01 9.46
C ASP A 74 0.84 12.14 8.61
N GLY A 75 1.39 11.03 8.15
CA GLY A 75 2.57 10.97 7.28
C GLY A 75 2.32 11.42 5.86
N LEU A 76 1.09 11.34 5.38
CA LEU A 76 0.78 11.65 3.98
C LEU A 76 1.11 13.09 3.56
N ASP A 77 0.97 14.07 4.45
CA ASP A 77 1.37 15.45 4.14
C ASP A 77 2.90 15.56 3.98
N ARG A 78 3.68 14.80 4.75
CA ARG A 78 5.14 14.71 4.58
C ARG A 78 5.51 14.05 3.25
N GLU A 79 4.78 13.00 2.88
CA GLU A 79 4.97 12.30 1.61
C GLU A 79 4.63 13.22 0.42
N MET A 80 3.54 13.99 0.49
CA MET A 80 3.22 14.98 -0.55
C MET A 80 4.31 16.06 -0.68
N ALA A 81 4.87 16.51 0.43
CA ALA A 81 5.99 17.45 0.42
C ALA A 81 7.26 16.81 -0.20
N MET A 82 7.50 15.51 0.04
CA MET A 82 8.57 14.76 -0.61
C MET A 82 8.35 14.65 -2.11
N LEU A 83 7.14 14.29 -2.59
CA LEU A 83 6.83 14.25 -4.03
C LEU A 83 7.09 15.61 -4.70
N ARG A 84 6.69 16.69 -4.04
CA ARG A 84 6.97 18.04 -4.53
C ARG A 84 8.47 18.29 -4.70
N ARG A 85 9.28 17.92 -3.69
CA ARG A 85 10.76 18.06 -3.79
C ARG A 85 11.33 17.20 -4.91
N VAL A 86 10.84 15.97 -5.08
CA VAL A 86 11.26 15.10 -6.19
C VAL A 86 10.96 15.75 -7.53
N ALA A 87 9.75 16.24 -7.74
CA ALA A 87 9.36 16.94 -8.98
C ALA A 87 10.19 18.21 -9.22
N GLU A 88 10.36 19.03 -8.19
CA GLU A 88 11.09 20.30 -8.25
C GLU A 88 12.56 20.11 -8.62
N HIS A 89 13.23 19.17 -7.95
CA HIS A 89 14.68 18.98 -8.14
C HIS A 89 15.03 18.09 -9.35
N SER A 90 14.10 17.30 -9.86
CA SER A 90 14.32 16.44 -11.04
C SER A 90 13.73 17.02 -12.33
N GLY A 91 12.67 17.82 -12.24
CA GLY A 91 11.85 18.25 -13.36
C GLY A 91 11.03 17.11 -13.99
N ALA A 92 10.95 15.94 -13.35
CA ALA A 92 10.15 14.81 -13.81
C ALA A 92 8.67 14.98 -13.42
N ALA A 93 7.77 14.41 -14.23
CA ALA A 93 6.39 14.20 -13.80
C ALA A 93 6.38 13.07 -12.76
N VAL A 94 5.68 13.29 -11.64
CA VAL A 94 5.57 12.32 -10.55
C VAL A 94 4.12 11.93 -10.38
N MET A 95 3.83 10.65 -10.52
CA MET A 95 2.51 10.06 -10.31
C MET A 95 2.47 9.35 -8.96
N PHE A 96 1.34 9.40 -8.30
CA PHE A 96 1.13 8.70 -7.03
C PHE A 96 -0.29 8.16 -6.91
N LEU A 97 -0.45 7.10 -6.12
CA LEU A 97 -1.76 6.53 -5.85
C LEU A 97 -2.53 7.42 -4.86
N LEU A 98 -3.68 7.94 -5.33
CA LEU A 98 -4.64 8.66 -4.51
C LEU A 98 -5.75 7.72 -4.06
N VAL A 99 -5.87 7.52 -2.75
CA VAL A 99 -6.92 6.68 -2.14
C VAL A 99 -7.65 7.49 -1.08
N GLN A 100 -8.96 7.35 -1.03
CA GLN A 100 -9.74 7.90 0.08
C GLN A 100 -9.49 7.06 1.33
N GLN A 101 -8.98 7.70 2.38
CA GLN A 101 -8.73 7.05 3.65
C GLN A 101 -10.02 6.81 4.42
N LEU A 102 -10.12 5.66 5.10
CA LEU A 102 -11.29 5.33 5.91
C LEU A 102 -11.35 6.17 7.20
N GLY A 103 -10.19 6.50 7.77
CA GLY A 103 -10.09 7.31 8.99
C GLY A 103 -10.25 8.82 8.76
N ASP A 104 -9.95 9.31 7.55
CA ASP A 104 -10.11 10.71 7.14
C ASP A 104 -10.69 10.79 5.72
N SER A 105 -12.00 10.91 5.64
CA SER A 105 -12.72 11.00 4.37
C SER A 105 -12.42 12.27 3.56
N THR A 106 -11.68 13.23 4.11
CA THR A 106 -11.36 14.51 3.48
C THR A 106 -9.90 14.64 3.05
N GLN A 107 -9.04 13.73 3.46
CA GLN A 107 -7.60 13.76 3.24
C GLN A 107 -7.22 13.86 1.74
N TRP A 108 -7.94 13.18 0.86
CA TRP A 108 -7.74 13.26 -0.59
C TRP A 108 -7.87 14.69 -1.14
N ARG A 109 -8.68 15.56 -0.49
CA ARG A 109 -8.85 16.96 -0.89
C ARG A 109 -7.56 17.78 -0.66
N ARG A 110 -6.85 17.48 0.46
CA ARG A 110 -5.56 18.10 0.75
C ARG A 110 -4.51 17.66 -0.28
N GLN A 111 -4.52 16.40 -0.67
CA GLN A 111 -3.62 15.91 -1.72
C GLN A 111 -3.89 16.57 -3.08
N LEU A 112 -5.16 16.74 -3.47
CA LEU A 112 -5.49 17.47 -4.70
C LEU A 112 -5.08 18.93 -4.63
N ALA A 113 -5.32 19.60 -3.51
CA ALA A 113 -4.87 20.98 -3.32
C ALA A 113 -3.34 21.10 -3.45
N ALA A 114 -2.58 20.16 -2.89
CA ALA A 114 -1.13 20.10 -3.06
C ALA A 114 -0.70 19.91 -4.54
N CYS A 115 -1.49 19.15 -5.33
CA CYS A 115 -1.26 19.04 -6.77
C CYS A 115 -1.51 20.36 -7.50
N ASP A 116 -2.59 21.07 -7.15
CA ASP A 116 -2.91 22.38 -7.72
C ASP A 116 -1.82 23.41 -7.41
N ASP A 117 -1.33 23.45 -6.18
CA ASP A 117 -0.22 24.30 -5.76
C ASP A 117 1.09 23.97 -6.51
N ALA A 118 1.36 22.66 -6.71
CA ALA A 118 2.49 22.23 -7.51
C ALA A 118 2.37 22.67 -8.96
N ALA A 119 1.18 22.53 -9.55
CA ALA A 119 0.91 22.97 -10.92
C ALA A 119 1.10 24.48 -11.12
N GLN A 120 0.68 25.31 -10.14
CA GLN A 120 0.93 26.76 -10.16
C GLN A 120 2.44 27.09 -10.13
N ALA A 121 3.26 26.21 -9.53
CA ALA A 121 4.71 26.31 -9.54
C ALA A 121 5.37 25.69 -10.79
N GLY A 122 4.58 25.23 -11.78
CA GLY A 122 5.07 24.60 -13.00
C GLY A 122 5.53 23.14 -12.82
N LEU A 123 5.18 22.51 -11.70
CA LEU A 123 5.50 21.11 -11.40
C LEU A 123 4.34 20.20 -11.81
N THR A 124 4.65 18.95 -12.11
CA THR A 124 3.64 17.94 -12.51
C THR A 124 3.55 16.85 -11.47
N LEU A 125 2.52 16.92 -10.61
CA LEU A 125 2.10 15.85 -9.73
C LEU A 125 0.78 15.27 -10.26
N ILE A 126 0.72 13.95 -10.46
CA ILE A 126 -0.40 13.26 -11.10
C ILE A 126 -1.05 12.33 -10.09
N PRO A 127 -2.20 12.70 -9.50
CA PRO A 127 -2.96 11.80 -8.65
C PRO A 127 -3.64 10.72 -9.51
N GLN A 128 -3.39 9.46 -9.20
CA GLN A 128 -4.00 8.33 -9.89
C GLN A 128 -5.04 7.66 -9.00
N VAL A 129 -6.26 7.60 -9.49
CA VAL A 129 -7.38 6.92 -8.82
C VAL A 129 -7.67 5.62 -9.53
N ALA A 130 -7.95 4.55 -8.78
CA ALA A 130 -8.39 3.30 -9.38
C ALA A 130 -9.72 3.51 -10.13
N GLY A 131 -9.79 3.05 -11.37
CA GLY A 131 -11.00 3.13 -12.22
C GLY A 131 -12.11 2.14 -11.82
N ARG A 132 -11.91 1.41 -10.74
CA ARG A 132 -12.86 0.43 -10.17
C ARG A 132 -12.66 0.36 -8.65
N PRO A 133 -13.61 -0.20 -7.89
CA PRO A 133 -13.42 -0.47 -6.47
C PRO A 133 -12.14 -1.29 -6.24
N ILE A 134 -11.37 -0.88 -5.25
CA ILE A 134 -10.18 -1.63 -4.82
C ILE A 134 -10.69 -2.81 -3.99
N SER A 135 -10.28 -4.02 -4.39
CA SER A 135 -10.62 -5.25 -3.67
C SER A 135 -9.35 -6.01 -3.37
N ILE A 136 -9.31 -6.62 -2.19
CA ILE A 136 -8.21 -7.47 -1.76
C ILE A 136 -8.78 -8.87 -1.50
N LEU A 137 -8.19 -9.86 -2.14
CA LEU A 137 -8.53 -11.26 -1.91
C LEU A 137 -7.57 -11.84 -0.86
N PHE A 138 -8.12 -12.43 0.19
CA PHE A 138 -7.38 -13.11 1.23
C PHE A 138 -7.64 -14.60 1.21
N CYS A 139 -6.67 -15.38 1.66
CA CYS A 139 -6.86 -16.80 1.92
C CYS A 139 -6.09 -17.24 3.16
N PHE A 140 -6.57 -18.29 3.82
CA PHE A 140 -5.95 -18.84 5.02
C PHE A 140 -4.65 -19.62 4.76
N GLU A 141 -4.26 -19.79 3.52
CA GLU A 141 -2.95 -20.36 3.13
C GLU A 141 -1.92 -19.26 2.78
N GLY A 142 -2.35 -18.01 2.73
CA GLY A 142 -1.50 -16.85 2.45
C GLY A 142 -1.56 -15.80 3.54
N GLU A 143 -1.70 -14.55 3.12
CA GLU A 143 -1.87 -13.43 4.03
C GLU A 143 -3.36 -13.19 4.31
N HIS A 144 -3.67 -12.98 5.58
CA HIS A 144 -5.03 -12.68 6.03
C HIS A 144 -5.01 -11.92 7.37
N PRO A 145 -6.10 -11.20 7.72
CA PRO A 145 -6.15 -10.32 8.91
C PRO A 145 -5.88 -11.03 10.24
N TRP A 146 -6.24 -12.27 10.35
CA TRP A 146 -6.14 -13.03 11.60
C TRP A 146 -4.81 -13.75 11.79
N LYS A 147 -3.87 -13.62 10.84
CA LYS A 147 -2.61 -14.38 10.84
C LYS A 147 -1.85 -14.29 12.16
N PHE A 148 -1.83 -13.12 12.78
CA PHE A 148 -1.09 -12.86 14.01
C PHE A 148 -1.95 -12.91 15.28
N MET A 149 -3.24 -13.25 15.16
CA MET A 149 -4.11 -13.37 16.32
C MET A 149 -3.75 -14.60 17.18
N PRO A 150 -3.73 -14.48 18.52
CA PRO A 150 -3.34 -15.58 19.41
C PRO A 150 -4.09 -16.88 19.12
N SER A 151 -5.42 -16.82 18.95
CA SER A 151 -6.21 -18.02 18.63
C SER A 151 -5.85 -18.62 17.27
N TYR A 152 -5.56 -17.79 16.26
CA TYR A 152 -5.16 -18.31 14.96
C TYR A 152 -3.79 -19.00 15.03
N GLN A 153 -2.86 -18.46 15.81
CA GLN A 153 -1.55 -19.07 16.01
C GLN A 153 -1.62 -20.48 16.62
N GLU A 154 -2.69 -20.80 17.40
CA GLU A 154 -2.91 -22.16 17.91
C GLU A 154 -3.16 -23.19 16.78
N ILE A 155 -3.61 -22.75 15.64
CA ILE A 155 -4.01 -23.61 14.51
C ILE A 155 -3.20 -23.38 13.23
N ALA A 156 -2.32 -22.39 13.19
CA ALA A 156 -1.60 -21.97 12.00
C ALA A 156 -0.84 -23.12 11.31
N ASP A 157 -0.23 -24.00 12.09
CA ASP A 157 0.57 -25.13 11.61
C ASP A 157 -0.25 -26.41 11.35
N LEU A 158 -1.57 -26.38 11.59
CA LEU A 158 -2.41 -27.54 11.29
C LEU A 158 -2.56 -27.75 9.78
N PRO A 159 -2.73 -28.98 9.32
CA PRO A 159 -3.18 -29.26 7.96
C PRO A 159 -4.46 -28.48 7.63
N PHE A 160 -4.63 -28.09 6.36
CA PHE A 160 -5.72 -27.26 5.91
C PHE A 160 -7.10 -27.72 6.43
N ASP A 161 -7.45 -28.98 6.24
CA ASP A 161 -8.76 -29.53 6.67
C ASP A 161 -8.99 -29.39 8.18
N ALA A 162 -7.96 -29.62 8.98
CA ALA A 162 -8.05 -29.49 10.43
C ALA A 162 -8.18 -28.01 10.85
N ARG A 163 -7.43 -27.12 10.22
CA ARG A 163 -7.52 -25.69 10.41
C ARG A 163 -8.89 -25.17 10.00
N TYR A 164 -9.39 -25.59 8.84
CA TYR A 164 -10.70 -25.25 8.32
C TYR A 164 -11.82 -25.68 9.27
N ALA A 165 -11.77 -26.91 9.78
CA ALA A 165 -12.73 -27.39 10.75
C ALA A 165 -12.76 -26.54 12.04
N ARG A 166 -11.58 -26.08 12.50
CA ARG A 166 -11.48 -25.19 13.67
C ARG A 166 -12.07 -23.80 13.37
N LEU A 167 -11.81 -23.25 12.19
CA LEU A 167 -12.36 -21.96 11.78
C LEU A 167 -13.89 -21.98 11.63
N ARG A 168 -14.48 -23.12 11.34
CA ARG A 168 -15.94 -23.30 11.30
C ARG A 168 -16.59 -23.49 12.67
N ASP A 169 -15.83 -23.79 13.72
CA ASP A 169 -16.36 -23.88 15.08
C ASP A 169 -16.84 -22.50 15.55
N PRO A 170 -18.15 -22.33 15.86
CA PRO A 170 -18.69 -21.04 16.27
C PRO A 170 -18.03 -20.45 17.51
N ALA A 171 -17.64 -21.27 18.47
CA ALA A 171 -16.98 -20.81 19.70
C ALA A 171 -15.55 -20.33 19.40
N PHE A 172 -14.83 -21.03 18.53
CA PHE A 172 -13.50 -20.60 18.08
C PHE A 172 -13.58 -19.30 17.28
N ARG A 173 -14.55 -19.17 16.35
CA ARG A 173 -14.78 -17.94 15.58
C ARG A 173 -15.06 -16.75 16.49
N ALA A 174 -15.97 -16.91 17.43
CA ALA A 174 -16.31 -15.83 18.36
C ALA A 174 -15.07 -15.37 19.16
N ARG A 175 -14.23 -16.31 19.60
CA ARG A 175 -12.99 -15.99 20.29
C ARG A 175 -12.02 -15.22 19.36
N LEU A 176 -11.76 -15.73 18.18
CA LEU A 176 -10.84 -15.14 17.21
C LEU A 176 -11.26 -13.70 16.81
N LEU A 177 -12.56 -13.48 16.59
CA LEU A 177 -13.09 -12.17 16.21
C LEU A 177 -13.09 -11.16 17.37
N ALA A 178 -13.06 -11.63 18.62
CA ALA A 178 -12.96 -10.77 19.80
C ALA A 178 -11.52 -10.38 20.14
N GLU A 179 -10.53 -11.01 19.54
CA GLU A 179 -9.12 -10.73 19.80
C GLU A 179 -8.65 -9.47 19.09
N GLN A 180 -7.58 -8.89 19.64
CA GLN A 180 -6.83 -7.83 19.00
C GLN A 180 -5.45 -8.35 18.61
N ASP A 181 -4.92 -7.89 17.49
CA ASP A 181 -3.55 -8.20 17.10
C ASP A 181 -2.57 -7.65 18.15
N PRO A 182 -1.80 -8.51 18.84
CA PRO A 182 -0.90 -8.09 19.88
C PRO A 182 0.26 -7.22 19.39
N ASN A 183 0.57 -7.30 18.09
CA ASN A 183 1.71 -6.60 17.52
C ASN A 183 1.32 -5.29 16.82
N ASP A 184 0.02 -5.04 16.63
CA ASP A 184 -0.52 -3.85 15.95
C ASP A 184 0.18 -3.49 14.63
N GLN A 185 0.62 -4.50 13.89
CA GLN A 185 1.46 -4.32 12.71
C GLN A 185 0.78 -4.79 11.42
N GLY A 186 1.10 -4.09 10.33
CA GLY A 186 0.75 -4.51 8.98
C GLY A 186 -0.73 -4.44 8.64
N PHE A 187 -1.22 -5.45 7.95
CA PHE A 187 -2.61 -5.55 7.50
C PHE A 187 -3.65 -5.45 8.61
N SER A 188 -3.29 -5.71 9.85
CA SER A 188 -4.20 -5.56 10.99
C SER A 188 -4.74 -4.14 11.14
N LEU A 189 -3.97 -3.12 10.79
CA LEU A 189 -4.40 -1.72 10.80
C LEU A 189 -5.56 -1.46 9.83
N LEU A 190 -5.56 -2.10 8.67
CA LEU A 190 -6.67 -2.03 7.72
C LEU A 190 -7.96 -2.64 8.29
N TYR A 191 -7.84 -3.62 9.20
CA TYR A 191 -8.97 -4.39 9.72
C TYR A 191 -9.48 -3.93 11.08
N LYS A 192 -8.74 -3.05 11.75
CA LYS A 192 -9.19 -2.45 13.03
C LYS A 192 -10.26 -1.38 12.85
N ASN A 193 -10.50 -0.93 11.63
CA ASN A 193 -11.55 0.04 11.39
C ASN A 193 -12.89 -0.68 11.19
N PRO A 194 -13.84 -0.61 12.16
CA PRO A 194 -15.16 -1.21 12.02
C PRO A 194 -15.89 -0.76 10.75
N ALA A 195 -15.66 0.48 10.30
CA ALA A 195 -16.25 1.01 9.10
C ALA A 195 -15.79 0.28 7.82
N LEU A 196 -14.64 -0.37 7.82
CA LEU A 196 -14.21 -1.21 6.69
C LEU A 196 -15.13 -2.41 6.54
N TRP A 197 -15.54 -3.00 7.64
CA TRP A 197 -16.41 -4.18 7.66
C TRP A 197 -17.84 -3.83 7.24
N ASP A 198 -18.36 -2.69 7.71
CA ASP A 198 -19.69 -2.20 7.33
C ASP A 198 -19.75 -1.76 5.87
N PHE A 199 -18.64 -1.30 5.33
CA PHE A 199 -18.57 -0.84 3.93
C PHE A 199 -18.31 -1.97 2.93
N THR A 200 -17.52 -2.97 3.32
CA THR A 200 -17.04 -4.03 2.41
C THR A 200 -18.00 -5.21 2.35
N TYR A 201 -18.82 -5.42 3.37
CA TYR A 201 -19.71 -6.57 3.48
C TYR A 201 -21.13 -6.16 3.83
N PRO A 202 -22.15 -6.71 3.16
CA PRO A 202 -23.54 -6.56 3.59
C PRO A 202 -23.67 -6.99 5.06
N ALA A 203 -24.57 -6.31 5.78
CA ALA A 203 -24.85 -6.66 7.16
C ALA A 203 -25.16 -8.16 7.29
N GLY A 204 -24.37 -8.87 8.12
CA GLY A 204 -24.47 -10.31 8.33
C GLY A 204 -23.51 -11.17 7.52
N SER A 205 -22.74 -10.60 6.57
CA SER A 205 -21.65 -11.33 5.96
C SER A 205 -20.35 -11.17 6.77
N HIS A 206 -19.66 -12.26 6.97
CA HIS A 206 -18.33 -12.29 7.59
C HIS A 206 -17.30 -12.72 6.56
N ILE A 207 -16.07 -12.23 6.67
CA ILE A 207 -14.97 -12.67 5.81
C ILE A 207 -14.85 -14.20 5.80
N CYS A 208 -15.13 -14.85 6.94
CA CYS A 208 -15.15 -16.29 7.01
C CYS A 208 -16.35 -16.94 6.30
N GLU A 209 -17.35 -16.18 5.89
CA GLU A 209 -18.52 -16.64 5.13
C GLU A 209 -18.38 -16.39 3.63
N VAL A 210 -17.40 -15.61 3.23
CA VAL A 210 -16.92 -15.54 1.83
C VAL A 210 -16.07 -16.78 1.52
N GLU A 211 -16.16 -17.78 2.36
CA GLU A 211 -15.64 -19.08 2.06
C GLU A 211 -16.24 -19.56 0.75
N VAL A 212 -15.36 -19.65 -0.17
CA VAL A 212 -15.47 -20.38 -1.41
C VAL A 212 -16.30 -21.63 -1.13
N ASP A 213 -17.49 -21.66 -1.70
CA ASP A 213 -18.25 -22.88 -1.81
C ASP A 213 -17.31 -23.92 -2.47
N PRO A 214 -16.98 -25.02 -1.82
CA PRO A 214 -16.05 -26.01 -2.36
C PRO A 214 -16.69 -26.89 -3.44
N GLU A 215 -17.49 -26.32 -4.34
CA GLU A 215 -17.92 -27.04 -5.54
C GLU A 215 -16.92 -26.90 -6.69
#